data_4deb0b5fc5002307c59c97e35cb6892a
#
_entry.id   4deb0b5fc5002307c59c97e35cb6892a
#
_cell.length_a   1.000
_cell.length_b   1.000
_cell.length_c   1.000
_cell.angle_alpha   90.00
_cell.angle_beta   90.00
_cell.angle_gamma   90.00
#
_symmetry.space_group_name_H-M   'P 1'
#
loop_
_entity.id
_entity.type
_entity.pdbx_description
1 polymer ?
#
loop_
_entity_poly.entity_id
_entity_poly.type
_entity_poly.pdbx_seq_one_letter_code
_entity_poly.pdbx_strand_id
1 'polypeptide(L)'
;PQEALASYLRTAALGAAFSLLGVSMRRPSFPSALVPWAFVSCAALLAALLLLDFRSDERPPNLAWIVTLLLFLGPATGVFRPFAVAGGLIYGAFVWTLIALDVPHASGWILVLTASALASGVLLRRRLETLYELAEAREQVERLATTDRLTGVLNRHGLDAAVPALRATAERHGFPVFACFIDV
;
A
#
# COMPACT_ATOMS: atom_id res chain seq x y z
N PRO A 1 29.35 -18.61 -14.97
CA PRO A 1 28.51 -17.85 -15.90
C PRO A 1 27.05 -18.30 -15.90
N GLN A 2 26.78 -19.62 -15.83
CA GLN A 2 25.40 -20.17 -15.87
C GLN A 2 24.61 -19.84 -14.60
N GLU A 3 25.21 -19.86 -13.42
CA GLU A 3 24.55 -19.51 -12.17
C GLU A 3 24.18 -18.02 -12.07
N ALA A 4 25.07 -17.13 -12.55
CA ALA A 4 24.79 -15.71 -12.61
C ALA A 4 23.61 -15.44 -13.55
N LEU A 5 23.56 -16.08 -14.72
CA LEU A 5 22.44 -15.94 -15.66
C LEU A 5 21.13 -16.46 -15.03
N ALA A 6 21.17 -17.58 -14.32
CA ALA A 6 19.99 -18.12 -13.63
C ALA A 6 19.47 -17.17 -12.53
N SER A 7 20.36 -16.51 -11.78
CA SER A 7 19.98 -15.49 -10.77
C SER A 7 19.35 -14.27 -11.41
N TYR A 8 19.92 -13.74 -12.50
CA TYR A 8 19.34 -12.63 -13.25
C TYR A 8 17.97 -12.97 -13.86
N LEU A 9 17.80 -14.15 -14.42
CA LEU A 9 16.51 -14.60 -14.97
C LEU A 9 15.43 -14.73 -13.88
N ARG A 10 15.79 -15.28 -12.69
CA ARG A 10 14.88 -15.35 -11.55
C ARG A 10 14.44 -13.95 -11.09
N THR A 11 15.36 -13.02 -10.95
CA THR A 11 15.06 -11.63 -10.55
C THR A 11 14.20 -10.92 -11.59
N ALA A 12 14.50 -11.09 -12.87
CA ALA A 12 13.72 -10.52 -13.96
C ALA A 12 12.29 -11.10 -14.02
N ALA A 13 12.13 -12.42 -13.83
CA ALA A 13 10.84 -13.09 -13.79
C ALA A 13 9.97 -12.59 -12.62
N LEU A 14 10.59 -12.34 -11.46
CA LEU A 14 9.92 -11.76 -10.30
C LEU A 14 9.49 -10.32 -10.55
N GLY A 15 10.35 -9.50 -11.15
CA GLY A 15 10.01 -8.13 -11.53
C GLY A 15 8.83 -8.09 -12.50
N ALA A 16 8.80 -8.99 -13.47
CA ALA A 16 7.68 -9.15 -14.40
C ALA A 16 6.40 -9.59 -13.67
N ALA A 17 6.48 -10.56 -12.76
CA ALA A 17 5.33 -11.03 -11.97
C ALA A 17 4.76 -9.90 -11.08
N PHE A 18 5.64 -9.11 -10.45
CA PHE A 18 5.25 -7.91 -9.67
C PHE A 18 4.54 -6.88 -10.53
N SER A 19 5.07 -6.62 -11.72
CA SER A 19 4.47 -5.67 -12.66
C SER A 19 3.09 -6.12 -13.12
N LEU A 20 2.94 -7.40 -13.46
CA LEU A 20 1.66 -8.00 -13.85
C LEU A 20 0.64 -7.97 -12.70
N LEU A 21 1.07 -8.25 -11.47
CA LEU A 21 0.23 -8.14 -10.29
C LEU A 21 -0.22 -6.68 -10.07
N GLY A 22 0.70 -5.72 -10.18
CA GLY A 22 0.39 -4.29 -10.06
C GLY A 22 -0.63 -3.81 -11.11
N VAL A 23 -0.55 -4.32 -12.33
CA VAL A 23 -1.54 -4.05 -13.39
C VAL A 23 -2.88 -4.71 -13.09
N SER A 24 -2.88 -5.96 -12.61
CA SER A 24 -4.10 -6.68 -12.26
C SER A 24 -4.87 -6.04 -11.10
N MET A 25 -4.16 -5.48 -10.12
CA MET A 25 -4.74 -4.76 -8.98
C MET A 25 -5.42 -3.44 -9.37
N ARG A 26 -5.10 -2.87 -10.54
CA ARG A 26 -5.78 -1.67 -11.07
C ARG A 26 -7.16 -1.97 -11.66
N ARG A 27 -7.52 -3.24 -11.84
CA ARG A 27 -8.84 -3.60 -12.34
C ARG A 27 -9.91 -3.35 -11.27
N PRO A 28 -11.05 -2.75 -11.63
CA PRO A 28 -12.13 -2.44 -10.68
C PRO A 28 -12.75 -3.69 -10.03
N SER A 29 -12.54 -4.86 -10.62
CA SER A 29 -12.99 -6.15 -10.08
C SER A 29 -12.09 -6.73 -8.98
N PHE A 30 -10.91 -6.16 -8.74
CA PHE A 30 -10.00 -6.68 -7.72
C PHE A 30 -10.40 -6.14 -6.33
N PRO A 31 -10.63 -7.00 -5.31
CA PRO A 31 -11.01 -6.55 -3.98
C PRO A 31 -9.92 -5.68 -3.35
N SER A 32 -10.23 -4.41 -3.07
CA SER A 32 -9.28 -3.44 -2.53
C SER A 32 -8.65 -3.87 -1.19
N ALA A 33 -9.41 -4.61 -0.38
CA ALA A 33 -8.94 -5.17 0.89
C ALA A 33 -7.79 -6.19 0.73
N LEU A 34 -7.68 -6.85 -0.43
CA LEU A 34 -6.64 -7.85 -0.69
C LEU A 34 -5.35 -7.23 -1.24
N VAL A 35 -5.39 -6.00 -1.74
CA VAL A 35 -4.22 -5.33 -2.34
C VAL A 35 -3.02 -5.28 -1.39
N PRO A 36 -3.14 -4.83 -0.12
CA PRO A 36 -1.99 -4.80 0.79
C PRO A 36 -1.41 -6.18 1.06
N TRP A 37 -2.26 -7.20 1.21
CA TRP A 37 -1.83 -8.58 1.47
C TRP A 37 -1.14 -9.22 0.25
N ALA A 38 -1.58 -8.92 -0.96
CA ALA A 38 -0.93 -9.35 -2.18
C ALA A 38 0.49 -8.74 -2.30
N PHE A 39 0.67 -7.46 -1.98
CA PHE A 39 2.00 -6.83 -1.90
C PHE A 39 2.89 -7.51 -0.86
N VAL A 40 2.35 -7.80 0.32
CA VAL A 40 3.07 -8.50 1.40
C VAL A 40 3.51 -9.88 0.94
N SER A 41 2.63 -10.65 0.32
CA SER A 41 2.95 -12.01 -0.18
C SER A 41 4.06 -11.97 -1.24
N CYS A 42 3.99 -11.02 -2.17
CA CYS A 42 5.04 -10.83 -3.17
C CYS A 42 6.37 -10.40 -2.55
N ALA A 43 6.35 -9.48 -1.58
CA ALA A 43 7.55 -9.04 -0.87
C ALA A 43 8.18 -10.20 -0.07
N ALA A 44 7.37 -11.03 0.58
CA ALA A 44 7.83 -12.21 1.30
C ALA A 44 8.46 -13.25 0.36
N LEU A 45 7.84 -13.49 -0.81
CA LEU A 45 8.39 -14.38 -1.82
C LEU A 45 9.73 -13.87 -2.37
N LEU A 46 9.83 -12.58 -2.68
CA LEU A 46 11.07 -11.95 -3.12
C LEU A 46 12.14 -12.05 -2.04
N ALA A 47 11.81 -11.79 -0.78
CA ALA A 47 12.73 -11.92 0.33
C ALA A 47 13.22 -13.35 0.50
N ALA A 48 12.34 -14.37 0.38
CA ALA A 48 12.71 -15.77 0.45
C ALA A 48 13.69 -16.16 -0.66
N LEU A 49 13.46 -15.69 -1.89
CA LEU A 49 14.36 -15.96 -3.02
C LEU A 49 15.72 -15.27 -2.86
N LEU A 50 15.74 -14.01 -2.37
CA LEU A 50 16.98 -13.32 -2.04
C LEU A 50 17.76 -14.03 -0.93
N LEU A 51 17.07 -14.61 0.07
CA LEU A 51 17.68 -15.42 1.11
C LEU A 51 18.30 -16.72 0.55
N LEU A 52 17.63 -17.39 -0.38
CA LEU A 52 18.15 -18.59 -1.03
C LEU A 52 19.39 -18.28 -1.88
N ASP A 53 19.36 -17.20 -2.66
CA ASP A 53 20.51 -16.73 -3.43
C ASP A 53 21.68 -16.32 -2.52
N PHE A 54 21.41 -15.67 -1.38
CA PHE A 54 22.44 -15.29 -0.42
C PHE A 54 23.13 -16.51 0.19
N ARG A 55 22.36 -17.57 0.51
CA ARG A 55 22.92 -18.82 1.03
C ARG A 55 23.83 -19.54 0.03
N SER A 56 23.57 -19.37 -1.26
CA SER A 56 24.34 -20.06 -2.31
C SER A 56 25.61 -19.33 -2.72
N ASP A 57 25.69 -17.99 -2.58
CA ASP A 57 26.75 -17.20 -3.22
C ASP A 57 27.40 -16.14 -2.29
N GLU A 58 26.90 -15.94 -1.06
CA GLU A 58 27.38 -15.00 -0.03
C GLU A 58 27.72 -13.57 -0.54
N ARG A 59 27.11 -13.15 -1.65
CA ARG A 59 27.43 -11.87 -2.31
C ARG A 59 26.77 -10.67 -1.64
N PRO A 60 27.53 -9.62 -1.26
CA PRO A 60 27.02 -8.38 -0.67
C PRO A 60 25.91 -7.68 -1.47
N PRO A 61 25.88 -7.70 -2.85
CA PRO A 61 24.82 -7.06 -3.61
C PRO A 61 23.41 -7.53 -3.27
N ASN A 62 23.25 -8.79 -2.85
CA ASN A 62 21.93 -9.32 -2.49
C ASN A 62 21.37 -8.66 -1.21
N LEU A 63 22.23 -8.26 -0.27
CA LEU A 63 21.82 -7.51 0.92
C LEU A 63 21.29 -6.11 0.59
N ALA A 64 21.84 -5.45 -0.42
CA ALA A 64 21.35 -4.14 -0.86
C ALA A 64 19.90 -4.20 -1.37
N TRP A 65 19.51 -5.27 -2.07
CA TRP A 65 18.13 -5.46 -2.52
C TRP A 65 17.17 -5.65 -1.35
N ILE A 66 17.59 -6.30 -0.27
CA ILE A 66 16.77 -6.49 0.92
C ILE A 66 16.56 -5.19 1.66
N VAL A 67 17.60 -4.38 1.79
CA VAL A 67 17.51 -3.03 2.34
C VAL A 67 16.51 -2.20 1.55
N THR A 68 16.59 -2.24 0.23
CA THR A 68 15.67 -1.55 -0.69
C THR A 68 14.23 -2.07 -0.50
N LEU A 69 14.04 -3.40 -0.43
CA LEU A 69 12.74 -4.00 -0.21
C LEU A 69 12.12 -3.54 1.12
N LEU A 70 12.88 -3.58 2.21
CA LEU A 70 12.40 -3.12 3.52
C LEU A 70 12.06 -1.63 3.51
N LEU A 71 12.87 -0.80 2.86
CA LEU A 71 12.65 0.65 2.77
C LEU A 71 11.33 0.99 2.06
N PHE A 72 11.02 0.30 0.97
CA PHE A 72 9.82 0.57 0.17
C PHE A 72 8.58 -0.19 0.61
N LEU A 73 8.69 -1.18 1.51
CA LEU A 73 7.58 -2.01 1.94
C LEU A 73 6.47 -1.20 2.61
N GLY A 74 6.80 -0.28 3.51
CA GLY A 74 5.84 0.57 4.20
C GLY A 74 5.03 1.43 3.25
N PRO A 75 5.66 2.28 2.43
CA PRO A 75 4.95 3.08 1.44
C PRO A 75 4.12 2.25 0.45
N ALA A 76 4.58 1.06 0.07
CA ALA A 76 3.88 0.20 -0.89
C ALA A 76 2.61 -0.43 -0.30
N THR A 77 2.63 -0.88 0.96
CA THR A 77 1.46 -1.51 1.59
C THR A 77 0.34 -0.53 1.88
N GLY A 78 0.65 0.73 2.18
CA GLY A 78 -0.32 1.77 2.52
C GLY A 78 -1.14 1.47 3.79
N VAL A 79 -0.86 0.37 4.50
CA VAL A 79 -1.57 -0.07 5.71
C VAL A 79 -0.57 -0.58 6.74
N PHE A 80 -0.75 -0.16 7.99
CA PHE A 80 0.24 -0.44 9.05
C PHE A 80 0.33 -1.93 9.43
N ARG A 81 -0.79 -2.64 9.58
CA ARG A 81 -0.79 -4.04 10.02
C ARG A 81 -0.04 -4.99 9.06
N PRO A 82 -0.37 -5.04 7.75
CA PRO A 82 0.39 -5.86 6.80
C PRO A 82 1.87 -5.49 6.76
N PHE A 83 2.20 -4.19 6.84
CA PHE A 83 3.58 -3.72 6.89
C PHE A 83 4.34 -4.27 8.12
N ALA A 84 3.75 -4.15 9.32
CA ALA A 84 4.41 -4.59 10.56
C ALA A 84 4.67 -6.10 10.56
N VAL A 85 3.69 -6.90 10.09
CA VAL A 85 3.83 -8.37 10.02
C VAL A 85 4.89 -8.77 8.99
N ALA A 86 4.77 -8.28 7.75
CA ALA A 86 5.71 -8.67 6.70
C ALA A 86 7.12 -8.11 6.94
N GLY A 87 7.22 -6.84 7.32
CA GLY A 87 8.50 -6.20 7.65
C GLY A 87 9.21 -6.91 8.80
N GLY A 88 8.47 -7.25 9.86
CA GLY A 88 9.00 -7.99 11.00
C GLY A 88 9.48 -9.39 10.63
N LEU A 89 8.72 -10.13 9.83
CA LEU A 89 9.11 -11.46 9.36
C LEU A 89 10.35 -11.41 8.46
N ILE A 90 10.36 -10.50 7.48
CA ILE A 90 11.49 -10.34 6.55
C ILE A 90 12.73 -9.90 7.33
N TYR A 91 12.62 -8.89 8.19
CA TYR A 91 13.72 -8.42 9.02
C TYR A 91 14.25 -9.53 9.92
N GLY A 92 13.38 -10.23 10.65
CA GLY A 92 13.77 -11.32 11.55
C GLY A 92 14.46 -12.47 10.83
N ALA A 93 13.95 -12.89 9.66
CA ALA A 93 14.55 -13.94 8.85
C ALA A 93 15.96 -13.57 8.38
N PHE A 94 16.17 -12.29 8.00
CA PHE A 94 17.50 -11.84 7.59
C PHE A 94 18.48 -11.72 8.73
N VAL A 95 18.07 -11.13 9.86
CA VAL A 95 18.92 -11.06 11.06
C VAL A 95 19.33 -12.47 11.51
N TRP A 96 18.38 -13.40 11.52
CA TRP A 96 18.67 -14.81 11.82
C TRP A 96 19.71 -15.40 10.85
N THR A 97 19.55 -15.16 9.55
CA THR A 97 20.46 -15.68 8.52
C THR A 97 21.88 -15.09 8.66
N LEU A 98 21.99 -13.77 8.92
CA LEU A 98 23.29 -13.11 9.14
C LEU A 98 24.04 -13.70 10.34
N ILE A 99 23.31 -14.03 11.42
CA ILE A 99 23.90 -14.61 12.63
C ILE A 99 24.23 -16.10 12.40
N ALA A 100 23.30 -16.87 11.80
CA ALA A 100 23.46 -18.31 11.63
C ALA A 100 24.56 -18.68 10.65
N LEU A 101 24.87 -17.83 9.67
CA LEU A 101 25.94 -18.03 8.69
C LEU A 101 27.24 -17.32 9.05
N ASP A 102 27.31 -16.70 10.23
CA ASP A 102 28.49 -15.96 10.70
C ASP A 102 29.05 -14.97 9.65
N VAL A 103 28.12 -14.19 9.05
CA VAL A 103 28.46 -13.30 7.93
C VAL A 103 29.41 -12.18 8.42
N PRO A 104 30.54 -11.92 7.72
CA PRO A 104 31.43 -10.85 8.05
C PRO A 104 30.69 -9.50 8.14
N HIS A 105 30.99 -8.72 9.18
CA HIS A 105 30.34 -7.42 9.44
C HIS A 105 28.81 -7.47 9.67
N ALA A 106 28.27 -8.60 10.15
CA ALA A 106 26.83 -8.79 10.41
C ALA A 106 26.22 -7.62 11.23
N SER A 107 26.94 -7.10 12.21
CA SER A 107 26.50 -5.95 13.02
C SER A 107 26.22 -4.69 12.17
N GLY A 108 27.07 -4.40 11.20
CA GLY A 108 26.88 -3.30 10.27
C GLY A 108 25.62 -3.49 9.39
N TRP A 109 25.41 -4.70 8.89
CA TRP A 109 24.22 -5.03 8.10
C TRP A 109 22.94 -4.98 8.94
N ILE A 110 22.98 -5.47 10.18
CA ILE A 110 21.83 -5.36 11.10
C ILE A 110 21.47 -3.90 11.35
N LEU A 111 22.48 -3.03 11.53
CA LEU A 111 22.24 -1.59 11.68
C LEU A 111 21.54 -1.00 10.44
N VAL A 112 22.02 -1.30 9.23
CA VAL A 112 21.42 -0.80 7.99
C VAL A 112 20.00 -1.31 7.79
N LEU A 113 19.75 -2.60 8.06
CA LEU A 113 18.40 -3.19 7.99
C LEU A 113 17.45 -2.53 8.99
N THR A 114 17.91 -2.29 10.22
CA THR A 114 17.12 -1.62 11.26
C THR A 114 16.80 -0.18 10.86
N ALA A 115 17.78 0.57 10.37
CA ALA A 115 17.56 1.92 9.88
C ALA A 115 16.56 1.97 8.72
N SER A 116 16.65 1.01 7.79
CA SER A 116 15.74 0.92 6.64
C SER A 116 14.31 0.59 7.07
N ALA A 117 14.13 -0.33 8.02
CA ALA A 117 12.82 -0.68 8.57
C ALA A 117 12.18 0.50 9.31
N LEU A 118 12.95 1.23 10.11
CA LEU A 118 12.50 2.45 10.81
C LEU A 118 12.12 3.55 9.81
N ALA A 119 12.97 3.81 8.82
CA ALA A 119 12.70 4.80 7.76
C ALA A 119 11.42 4.45 7.00
N SER A 120 11.21 3.17 6.68
CA SER A 120 9.98 2.69 6.04
C SER A 120 8.74 2.95 6.89
N GLY A 121 8.82 2.72 8.20
CA GLY A 121 7.75 3.02 9.14
C GLY A 121 7.40 4.51 9.20
N VAL A 122 8.44 5.37 9.23
CA VAL A 122 8.25 6.84 9.20
C VAL A 122 7.62 7.29 7.89
N LEU A 123 8.07 6.76 6.75
CA LEU A 123 7.51 7.07 5.43
C LEU A 123 6.04 6.63 5.33
N LEU A 124 5.71 5.44 5.85
CA LEU A 124 4.33 4.97 5.90
C LEU A 124 3.45 5.90 6.74
N ARG A 125 3.93 6.28 7.93
CA ARG A 125 3.20 7.20 8.80
C ARG A 125 2.94 8.53 8.11
N ARG A 126 3.95 9.16 7.52
CA ARG A 126 3.81 10.42 6.78
C ARG A 126 2.83 10.29 5.62
N ARG A 127 2.89 9.19 4.86
CA ARG A 127 1.92 8.93 3.79
C ARG A 127 0.48 8.85 4.31
N LEU A 128 0.25 8.17 5.43
CA LEU A 128 -1.07 8.07 6.02
C LEU A 128 -1.56 9.44 6.50
N GLU A 129 -0.73 10.23 7.19
CA GLU A 129 -1.05 11.60 7.60
C GLU A 129 -1.48 12.45 6.40
N THR A 130 -0.68 12.47 5.32
CA THR A 130 -1.01 13.20 4.08
C THR A 130 -2.33 12.73 3.44
N LEU A 131 -2.60 11.42 3.44
CA LEU A 131 -3.87 10.90 2.90
C LEU A 131 -5.07 11.32 3.74
N TYR A 132 -4.94 11.37 5.07
CA TYR A 132 -6.00 11.88 5.96
C TYR A 132 -6.26 13.36 5.74
N GLU A 133 -5.21 14.19 5.67
CA GLU A 133 -5.31 15.63 5.39
C GLU A 133 -5.99 15.88 4.04
N LEU A 134 -5.60 15.11 3.01
CA LEU A 134 -6.21 15.22 1.68
C LEU A 134 -7.69 14.82 1.68
N ALA A 135 -8.05 13.76 2.41
CA ALA A 135 -9.45 13.32 2.53
C ALA A 135 -10.30 14.38 3.24
N GLU A 136 -9.79 14.97 4.33
CA GLU A 136 -10.46 16.04 5.05
C GLU A 136 -10.62 17.32 4.20
N ALA A 137 -9.55 17.72 3.51
CA ALA A 137 -9.61 18.88 2.59
C ALA A 137 -10.64 18.65 1.46
N ARG A 138 -10.69 17.43 0.91
CA ARG A 138 -11.67 17.06 -0.11
C ARG A 138 -13.10 17.16 0.42
N GLU A 139 -13.35 16.63 1.62
CA GLU A 139 -14.67 16.73 2.25
C GLU A 139 -15.10 18.18 2.49
N GLN A 140 -14.16 19.03 2.93
CA GLN A 140 -14.43 20.47 3.10
C GLN A 140 -14.78 21.14 1.77
N VAL A 141 -14.03 20.88 0.71
CA VAL A 141 -14.33 21.41 -0.63
C VAL A 141 -15.70 20.92 -1.12
N GLU A 142 -16.03 19.66 -0.91
CA GLU A 142 -17.31 19.08 -1.31
C GLU A 142 -18.47 19.72 -0.53
N ARG A 143 -18.34 19.91 0.78
CA ARG A 143 -19.32 20.64 1.59
C ARG A 143 -19.52 22.08 1.10
N LEU A 144 -18.44 22.80 0.80
CA LEU A 144 -18.52 24.17 0.29
C LEU A 144 -19.16 24.24 -1.10
N ALA A 145 -18.99 23.22 -1.92
CA ALA A 145 -19.57 23.12 -3.26
C ALA A 145 -21.04 22.72 -3.25
N THR A 146 -21.53 22.01 -2.22
CA THR A 146 -22.88 21.42 -2.17
C THR A 146 -23.83 22.13 -1.21
N THR A 147 -23.32 22.98 -0.32
CA THR A 147 -24.12 23.63 0.72
C THR A 147 -24.13 25.14 0.55
N ASP A 148 -25.27 25.80 0.74
CA ASP A 148 -25.40 27.25 0.79
C ASP A 148 -24.85 27.78 2.13
N ARG A 149 -23.96 28.75 2.07
CA ARG A 149 -23.26 29.29 3.25
C ARG A 149 -24.15 30.07 4.21
N LEU A 150 -25.23 30.65 3.72
CA LEU A 150 -26.12 31.48 4.52
C LEU A 150 -27.16 30.65 5.26
N THR A 151 -27.73 29.69 4.59
CA THR A 151 -28.86 28.90 5.11
C THR A 151 -28.47 27.53 5.65
N GLY A 152 -27.28 27.01 5.29
CA GLY A 152 -26.81 25.68 5.70
C GLY A 152 -27.54 24.52 4.99
N VAL A 153 -28.44 24.80 4.04
CA VAL A 153 -29.12 23.76 3.24
C VAL A 153 -28.35 23.48 1.96
N LEU A 154 -28.71 22.39 1.27
CA LEU A 154 -28.10 22.08 -0.03
C LEU A 154 -28.36 23.23 -1.02
N ASN A 155 -27.31 23.66 -1.70
CA ASN A 155 -27.43 24.54 -2.84
C ASN A 155 -27.94 23.74 -4.06
N ARG A 156 -28.14 24.39 -5.20
CA ARG A 156 -28.63 23.74 -6.43
C ARG A 156 -27.77 22.54 -6.84
N HIS A 157 -26.45 22.68 -6.77
CA HIS A 157 -25.53 21.60 -7.14
C HIS A 157 -25.61 20.42 -6.14
N GLY A 158 -25.70 20.70 -4.86
CA GLY A 158 -25.92 19.68 -3.82
C GLY A 158 -27.24 18.97 -3.95
N LEU A 159 -28.31 19.69 -4.32
CA LEU A 159 -29.61 19.08 -4.59
C LEU A 159 -29.55 18.14 -5.81
N ASP A 160 -28.98 18.62 -6.92
CA ASP A 160 -28.83 17.81 -8.15
C ASP A 160 -28.03 16.52 -7.90
N ALA A 161 -27.03 16.57 -7.03
CA ALA A 161 -26.25 15.40 -6.62
C ALA A 161 -27.02 14.44 -5.69
N ALA A 162 -27.88 14.94 -4.81
CA ALA A 162 -28.60 14.15 -3.82
C ALA A 162 -29.86 13.46 -4.39
N VAL A 163 -30.53 14.07 -5.37
CA VAL A 163 -31.80 13.56 -5.94
C VAL A 163 -31.72 12.13 -6.47
N PRO A 164 -30.67 11.71 -7.22
CA PRO A 164 -30.59 10.34 -7.72
C PRO A 164 -30.53 9.28 -6.59
N ALA A 165 -29.81 9.58 -5.51
CA ALA A 165 -29.69 8.68 -4.36
C ALA A 165 -31.00 8.59 -3.57
N LEU A 166 -31.71 9.70 -3.39
CA LEU A 166 -33.03 9.77 -2.75
C LEU A 166 -34.05 8.96 -3.57
N ARG A 167 -34.06 9.13 -4.90
CA ARG A 167 -34.93 8.40 -5.80
C ARG A 167 -34.68 6.89 -5.75
N ALA A 168 -33.42 6.45 -5.84
CA ALA A 168 -33.06 5.04 -5.75
C ALA A 168 -33.47 4.41 -4.40
N THR A 169 -33.38 5.19 -3.30
CA THR A 169 -33.80 4.76 -1.97
C THR A 169 -35.34 4.63 -1.91
N ALA A 170 -36.07 5.60 -2.46
CA ALA A 170 -37.52 5.58 -2.52
C ALA A 170 -38.04 4.39 -3.34
N GLU A 171 -37.46 4.14 -4.50
CA GLU A 171 -37.80 3.00 -5.37
C GLU A 171 -37.55 1.67 -4.64
N ARG A 172 -36.44 1.54 -3.92
CA ARG A 172 -36.10 0.32 -3.16
C ARG A 172 -37.08 0.02 -2.03
N HIS A 173 -37.58 1.05 -1.37
CA HIS A 173 -38.45 0.89 -0.18
C HIS A 173 -39.93 1.15 -0.48
N GLY A 174 -40.31 1.49 -1.72
CA GLY A 174 -41.68 1.65 -2.14
C GLY A 174 -42.40 2.88 -1.59
N PHE A 175 -41.66 3.95 -1.22
CA PHE A 175 -42.31 5.18 -0.74
C PHE A 175 -42.26 6.29 -1.81
N PRO A 176 -43.29 7.17 -1.87
CA PRO A 176 -43.29 8.29 -2.81
C PRO A 176 -42.35 9.41 -2.41
N VAL A 177 -41.77 10.10 -3.40
CA VAL A 177 -40.97 11.30 -3.22
C VAL A 177 -41.76 12.50 -3.69
N PHE A 178 -41.86 13.53 -2.87
CA PHE A 178 -42.51 14.80 -3.18
C PHE A 178 -41.50 15.93 -3.23
N ALA A 179 -41.65 16.86 -4.18
CA ALA A 179 -40.91 18.10 -4.21
C ALA A 179 -41.88 19.27 -3.92
N CYS A 180 -41.50 20.16 -3.00
CA CYS A 180 -42.23 21.36 -2.70
C CYS A 180 -41.35 22.59 -3.00
N PHE A 181 -41.86 23.52 -3.81
CA PHE A 181 -41.20 24.81 -4.07
C PHE A 181 -41.87 25.88 -3.22
N ILE A 182 -41.08 26.58 -2.45
CA ILE A 182 -41.54 27.70 -1.61
C ILE A 182 -40.86 28.96 -2.14
N ASP A 183 -41.62 29.90 -2.64
CA ASP A 183 -41.16 31.23 -3.03
C ASP A 183 -41.54 32.22 -1.92
N VAL A 184 -40.59 33.07 -1.49
CA VAL A 184 -40.75 34.01 -0.39
C VAL A 184 -40.51 35.44 -0.89
#